data_e86d3cde7d6b1f79713b2620ab2d211a
#
_entry.id   e86d3cde7d6b1f79713b2620ab2d211a
#
_cell.length_a   1.000
_cell.length_b   1.000
_cell.length_c   1.000
_cell.angle_alpha   90.00
_cell.angle_beta   90.00
_cell.angle_gamma   90.00
#
_symmetry.space_group_name_H-M   'P 1'
#
loop_
_entity.id
_entity.type
_entity.pdbx_description
1 polymer ?
#
loop_
_entity_poly.entity_id
_entity_poly.type
_entity_poly.pdbx_seq_one_letter_code
_entity_poly.pdbx_strand_id
1 'polypeptide(L)'
;MSATISPLAPKKYPKMPVIEGVRIATAEAGIKYRNRTDLLAMVFDPGTAVAGVFTRSKCPSAPVDYCRQNLPAGKARVLVVNSGNANAFTGKKGKASTALTGEAAAKAAGCTESEVFLASTGVIGEPLDTNKFSHLLAGLVKDGKPDLWTDAAKAIMTTDTYPKVATQTVRLGDADVTINGIAKGAGMIAPDMATMLSFIATDAPIAAPVLQDLLSRGTAKTFNAVTVDSDTSTSDTLLFFATGKAAARGAPAISDPKDARLGAFRRALGKVLKSLALQVVRDGEGARKQVEVTVTGAKSARSAKRIALSIANSPLVKTAVAGEDANWGRVVMAVGKAGEPADRDRLSIWFGDNRLAHEGERDPAYSEEATSAYMKRDDIRIRADIGIGRGKATVWTCDLTKEYVAINGDYRS
;
A
#
# COMPACT_ATOMS: atom_id res chain seq x y z
N MET A 1 25.14 4.36 -2.48
CA MET A 1 24.76 5.10 -3.71
C MET A 1 23.36 5.65 -3.50
N SER A 2 23.07 6.93 -3.81
CA SER A 2 21.70 7.45 -3.79
C SER A 2 20.90 6.69 -4.86
N ALA A 3 19.80 6.06 -4.46
CA ALA A 3 18.94 5.37 -5.41
C ALA A 3 18.43 6.37 -6.47
N THR A 4 18.54 6.01 -7.74
CA THR A 4 18.00 6.82 -8.84
C THR A 4 16.49 6.86 -8.69
N ILE A 5 15.89 8.05 -8.75
CA ILE A 5 14.41 8.20 -8.66
C ILE A 5 13.75 7.42 -9.80
N SER A 6 12.71 6.67 -9.48
CA SER A 6 11.92 5.91 -10.46
C SER A 6 11.48 6.82 -11.63
N PRO A 7 11.64 6.40 -12.89
CA PRO A 7 11.15 7.16 -14.05
C PRO A 7 9.63 7.35 -14.03
N LEU A 8 8.92 6.52 -13.26
CA LEU A 8 7.46 6.57 -13.10
C LEU A 8 7.02 7.45 -11.90
N ALA A 9 7.96 8.12 -11.22
CA ALA A 9 7.66 9.02 -10.12
C ALA A 9 6.74 10.17 -10.56
N PRO A 10 5.86 10.66 -9.69
CA PRO A 10 4.98 11.77 -10.02
C PRO A 10 5.77 13.05 -10.27
N LYS A 11 5.48 13.74 -11.36
CA LYS A 11 6.14 15.03 -11.71
C LYS A 11 5.78 16.15 -10.72
N LYS A 12 4.62 16.04 -10.05
CA LYS A 12 4.14 17.01 -9.06
C LYS A 12 3.44 16.28 -7.94
N TYR A 13 3.67 16.72 -6.70
CA TYR A 13 2.97 16.23 -5.52
C TYR A 13 1.73 17.09 -5.24
N PRO A 14 0.63 16.50 -4.76
CA PRO A 14 -0.52 17.28 -4.31
C PRO A 14 -0.13 18.10 -3.06
N LYS A 15 -0.70 19.30 -2.94
CA LYS A 15 -0.67 20.02 -1.67
C LYS A 15 -1.55 19.24 -0.70
N MET A 16 -0.96 18.80 0.41
CA MET A 16 -1.66 18.03 1.44
C MET A 16 -2.38 19.00 2.39
N PRO A 17 -3.72 19.03 2.42
CA PRO A 17 -4.43 19.89 3.37
C PRO A 17 -4.19 19.46 4.81
N VAL A 18 -4.37 20.38 5.74
CA VAL A 18 -4.39 20.07 7.17
C VAL A 18 -5.63 19.23 7.48
N ILE A 19 -5.47 18.20 8.32
CA ILE A 19 -6.58 17.48 8.94
C ILE A 19 -6.64 17.88 10.40
N GLU A 20 -7.73 18.51 10.78
CA GLU A 20 -7.93 18.96 12.15
C GLU A 20 -7.91 17.78 13.13
N GLY A 21 -7.15 17.94 14.21
CA GLY A 21 -6.94 16.87 15.19
C GLY A 21 -5.82 15.88 14.86
N VAL A 22 -5.02 16.16 13.80
CA VAL A 22 -3.80 15.41 13.47
C VAL A 22 -2.59 16.32 13.55
N ARG A 23 -1.54 15.88 14.26
CA ARG A 23 -0.23 16.51 14.28
C ARG A 23 0.83 15.48 13.94
N ILE A 24 1.88 15.88 13.27
CA ILE A 24 2.94 15.03 12.72
C ILE A 24 4.28 15.57 13.17
N ALA A 25 5.17 14.70 13.58
CA ALA A 25 6.57 15.02 13.83
C ALA A 25 7.48 13.92 13.32
N THR A 26 8.67 14.27 12.90
CA THR A 26 9.68 13.33 12.40
C THR A 26 11.04 13.63 13.00
N ALA A 27 11.89 12.62 13.12
CA ALA A 27 13.25 12.79 13.64
C ALA A 27 14.24 11.85 12.95
N GLU A 28 15.52 12.22 13.05
CA GLU A 28 16.65 11.35 12.77
C GLU A 28 17.07 10.66 14.07
N ALA A 29 16.70 9.39 14.22
CA ALA A 29 17.04 8.62 15.42
C ALA A 29 18.29 7.73 15.22
N GLY A 30 18.77 7.59 13.99
CA GLY A 30 19.93 6.77 13.66
C GLY A 30 19.66 5.27 13.92
N ILE A 31 18.46 4.80 13.62
CA ILE A 31 18.06 3.42 13.88
C ILE A 31 18.95 2.42 13.13
N LYS A 32 19.17 2.65 11.85
CA LYS A 32 20.15 1.91 11.06
C LYS A 32 21.17 2.82 10.39
N TYR A 33 20.72 3.90 9.76
CA TYR A 33 21.56 4.81 8.97
C TYR A 33 21.68 6.18 9.66
N ARG A 34 22.80 6.86 9.47
CA ARG A 34 22.99 8.26 9.90
C ARG A 34 22.49 9.23 8.83
N ASN A 35 22.15 10.44 9.23
CA ASN A 35 21.73 11.54 8.34
C ASN A 35 20.48 11.19 7.52
N ARG A 36 19.53 10.48 8.15
CA ARG A 36 18.27 10.09 7.55
C ARG A 36 17.15 10.18 8.56
N THR A 37 16.05 10.81 8.19
CA THR A 37 14.81 10.78 8.95
C THR A 37 14.26 9.35 8.94
N ASP A 38 14.17 8.72 10.12
CA ASP A 38 13.81 7.31 10.28
C ASP A 38 12.82 7.06 11.42
N LEU A 39 12.31 8.13 12.04
CA LEU A 39 11.29 8.09 13.07
C LEU A 39 10.14 9.05 12.74
N LEU A 40 8.91 8.57 12.82
CA LEU A 40 7.67 9.31 12.62
C LEU A 40 6.79 9.15 13.88
N ALA A 41 6.22 10.26 14.36
CA ALA A 41 5.10 10.27 15.28
C ALA A 41 3.90 11.00 14.65
N MET A 42 2.72 10.34 14.62
CA MET A 42 1.45 10.98 14.30
C MET A 42 0.62 11.03 15.60
N VAL A 43 0.22 12.21 16.00
CA VAL A 43 -0.50 12.46 17.24
C VAL A 43 -1.93 12.84 16.91
N PHE A 44 -2.87 12.24 17.60
CA PHE A 44 -4.29 12.41 17.36
C PHE A 44 -4.99 12.99 18.58
N ASP A 45 -5.99 13.84 18.34
CA ASP A 45 -6.84 14.36 19.42
C ASP A 45 -7.64 13.22 20.09
N PRO A 46 -8.00 13.39 21.38
CA PRO A 46 -8.83 12.45 22.10
C PRO A 46 -10.13 12.10 21.34
N GLY A 47 -10.52 10.82 21.35
CA GLY A 47 -11.72 10.35 20.69
C GLY A 47 -11.53 9.97 19.21
N THR A 48 -10.32 10.11 18.66
CA THR A 48 -10.03 9.67 17.29
C THR A 48 -10.30 8.17 17.15
N ALA A 49 -11.17 7.82 16.20
CA ALA A 49 -11.45 6.43 15.85
C ALA A 49 -10.35 5.84 14.95
N VAL A 50 -10.12 4.53 15.07
CA VAL A 50 -9.12 3.82 14.27
C VAL A 50 -9.65 2.51 13.72
N ALA A 51 -9.24 2.19 12.49
CA ALA A 51 -9.39 0.90 11.85
C ALA A 51 -8.04 0.45 11.29
N GLY A 52 -7.86 -0.87 11.12
CA GLY A 52 -6.59 -1.41 10.65
C GLY A 52 -6.74 -2.71 9.88
N VAL A 53 -5.84 -2.92 8.94
CA VAL A 53 -5.62 -4.20 8.26
C VAL A 53 -4.12 -4.49 8.24
N PHE A 54 -3.77 -5.76 8.42
CA PHE A 54 -2.40 -6.18 8.67
C PHE A 54 -2.03 -7.39 7.81
N THR A 55 -0.73 -7.62 7.64
CA THR A 55 -0.20 -8.80 6.94
C THR A 55 -0.87 -10.09 7.39
N ARG A 56 -1.03 -11.03 6.47
CA ARG A 56 -1.45 -12.41 6.78
C ARG A 56 -0.28 -13.39 6.90
N SER A 57 0.94 -12.88 6.87
CA SER A 57 2.12 -13.69 7.12
C SER A 57 1.96 -14.50 8.41
N LYS A 58 2.43 -15.74 8.40
CA LYS A 58 2.50 -16.59 9.61
C LYS A 58 3.65 -16.23 10.53
N CYS A 59 4.52 -15.30 10.08
CA CYS A 59 5.64 -14.75 10.83
C CYS A 59 5.52 -13.21 10.95
N PRO A 60 4.45 -12.68 11.58
CA PRO A 60 4.27 -11.23 11.70
C PRO A 60 5.35 -10.61 12.58
N SER A 61 5.65 -9.34 12.36
CA SER A 61 6.52 -8.56 13.24
C SER A 61 5.84 -8.24 14.57
N ALA A 62 6.64 -7.98 15.61
CA ALA A 62 6.11 -7.69 16.94
C ALA A 62 5.18 -6.45 16.97
N PRO A 63 5.44 -5.34 16.23
CA PRO A 63 4.49 -4.22 16.13
C PRO A 63 3.13 -4.60 15.53
N VAL A 64 3.09 -5.54 14.59
CA VAL A 64 1.82 -6.02 14.01
C VAL A 64 0.96 -6.70 15.07
N ASP A 65 1.56 -7.57 15.89
CA ASP A 65 0.84 -8.25 16.97
C ASP A 65 0.37 -7.25 18.04
N TYR A 66 1.19 -6.25 18.37
CA TYR A 66 0.83 -5.18 19.28
C TYR A 66 -0.37 -4.37 18.78
N CYS A 67 -0.36 -3.98 17.50
CA CYS A 67 -1.49 -3.26 16.89
C CYS A 67 -2.77 -4.11 16.85
N ARG A 68 -2.66 -5.41 16.57
CA ARG A 68 -3.81 -6.33 16.59
C ARG A 68 -4.46 -6.42 17.97
N GLN A 69 -3.66 -6.38 19.04
CA GLN A 69 -4.17 -6.38 20.43
C GLN A 69 -4.90 -5.07 20.76
N ASN A 70 -4.42 -3.93 20.27
CA ASN A 70 -4.96 -2.62 20.59
C ASN A 70 -6.15 -2.21 19.71
N LEU A 71 -6.22 -2.73 18.47
CA LEU A 71 -7.25 -2.34 17.50
C LEU A 71 -8.71 -2.50 18.00
N PRO A 72 -9.08 -3.52 18.80
CA PRO A 72 -10.43 -3.67 19.32
C PRO A 72 -10.91 -2.50 20.20
N ALA A 73 -10.01 -1.71 20.80
CA ALA A 73 -10.36 -0.52 21.54
C ALA A 73 -10.99 0.57 20.63
N GLY A 74 -10.70 0.52 19.32
CA GLY A 74 -11.29 1.39 18.30
C GLY A 74 -10.87 2.86 18.42
N LYS A 75 -9.90 3.19 19.26
CA LYS A 75 -9.42 4.55 19.56
C LYS A 75 -7.92 4.65 19.39
N ALA A 76 -7.44 5.82 18.95
CA ALA A 76 -6.02 6.09 18.79
C ALA A 76 -5.67 7.51 19.33
N ARG A 77 -4.49 7.61 19.94
CA ARG A 77 -3.89 8.87 20.39
C ARG A 77 -2.52 9.12 19.77
N VAL A 78 -1.77 8.07 19.47
CA VAL A 78 -0.46 8.20 18.84
C VAL A 78 -0.13 6.97 17.99
N LEU A 79 0.48 7.23 16.85
CA LEU A 79 1.15 6.24 16.01
C LEU A 79 2.64 6.57 15.98
N VAL A 80 3.49 5.59 16.30
CA VAL A 80 4.94 5.70 16.17
C VAL A 80 5.42 4.72 15.11
N VAL A 81 6.21 5.21 14.16
CA VAL A 81 6.76 4.39 13.07
C VAL A 81 8.27 4.57 13.01
N ASN A 82 8.98 3.47 12.95
CA ASN A 82 10.40 3.48 12.66
C ASN A 82 10.72 2.81 11.31
N SER A 83 11.69 3.37 10.59
CA SER A 83 12.27 2.78 9.38
C SER A 83 13.72 2.35 9.60
N GLY A 84 14.20 1.38 8.82
CA GLY A 84 15.55 0.81 8.92
C GLY A 84 15.62 -0.53 9.68
N ASN A 85 14.65 -0.81 10.56
CA ASN A 85 14.54 -2.08 11.30
C ASN A 85 13.07 -2.51 11.35
N ALA A 86 12.77 -3.72 10.91
CA ALA A 86 11.42 -4.26 10.85
C ALA A 86 10.89 -4.81 12.17
N ASN A 87 11.76 -5.00 13.17
CA ASN A 87 11.45 -5.68 14.43
C ASN A 87 10.70 -7.01 14.21
N ALA A 88 11.08 -7.73 13.18
CA ALA A 88 10.52 -9.01 12.77
C ALA A 88 11.56 -10.13 12.98
N PHE A 89 11.09 -11.32 13.38
CA PHE A 89 11.93 -12.47 13.68
C PHE A 89 12.98 -12.16 14.77
N THR A 90 12.57 -11.44 15.81
CA THR A 90 13.42 -10.96 16.91
C THR A 90 13.02 -11.59 18.27
N GLY A 91 12.08 -12.51 18.27
CA GLY A 91 11.66 -13.31 19.42
C GLY A 91 11.21 -12.47 20.62
N LYS A 92 11.62 -12.86 21.83
CA LYS A 92 11.27 -12.15 23.07
C LYS A 92 11.83 -10.74 23.13
N LYS A 93 13.01 -10.49 22.53
CA LYS A 93 13.62 -9.16 22.47
C LYS A 93 12.76 -8.18 21.67
N GLY A 94 12.21 -8.65 20.54
CA GLY A 94 11.32 -7.82 19.71
C GLY A 94 10.00 -7.48 20.41
N LYS A 95 9.42 -8.40 21.16
CA LYS A 95 8.24 -8.13 21.99
C LYS A 95 8.55 -7.11 23.08
N ALA A 96 9.69 -7.26 23.77
CA ALA A 96 10.10 -6.32 24.82
C ALA A 96 10.33 -4.90 24.26
N SER A 97 11.06 -4.77 23.14
CA SER A 97 11.27 -3.45 22.51
C SER A 97 9.97 -2.81 22.02
N THR A 98 9.02 -3.62 21.53
CA THR A 98 7.68 -3.13 21.17
C THR A 98 6.91 -2.62 22.39
N ALA A 99 6.90 -3.37 23.50
CA ALA A 99 6.26 -2.94 24.76
C ALA A 99 6.86 -1.66 25.30
N LEU A 100 8.19 -1.56 25.38
CA LEU A 100 8.89 -0.33 25.81
C LEU A 100 8.58 0.87 24.91
N THR A 101 8.48 0.65 23.60
CA THR A 101 8.08 1.73 22.67
C THR A 101 6.65 2.18 22.93
N GLY A 102 5.73 1.21 23.16
CA GLY A 102 4.33 1.48 23.48
C GLY A 102 4.16 2.27 24.77
N GLU A 103 4.83 1.85 25.84
CA GLU A 103 4.84 2.55 27.12
C GLU A 103 5.37 3.98 27.00
N ALA A 104 6.53 4.15 26.34
CA ALA A 104 7.13 5.46 26.14
C ALA A 104 6.22 6.40 25.31
N ALA A 105 5.57 5.89 24.27
CA ALA A 105 4.64 6.63 23.43
C ALA A 105 3.36 7.00 24.21
N ALA A 106 2.79 6.08 24.99
CA ALA A 106 1.63 6.32 25.85
C ALA A 106 1.91 7.43 26.87
N LYS A 107 3.06 7.33 27.56
CA LYS A 107 3.52 8.37 28.49
C LYS A 107 3.69 9.74 27.82
N ALA A 108 4.32 9.76 26.64
CA ALA A 108 4.52 11.00 25.88
C ALA A 108 3.19 11.64 25.44
N ALA A 109 2.21 10.83 25.01
CA ALA A 109 0.91 11.31 24.53
C ALA A 109 -0.12 11.51 25.65
N GLY A 110 0.18 11.14 26.90
CA GLY A 110 -0.76 11.19 28.03
C GLY A 110 -2.00 10.33 27.77
N CYS A 111 -1.82 9.08 27.31
CA CYS A 111 -2.89 8.18 26.96
C CYS A 111 -2.61 6.75 27.48
N THR A 112 -3.56 5.83 27.26
CA THR A 112 -3.38 4.42 27.58
C THR A 112 -2.62 3.70 26.46
N GLU A 113 -1.92 2.60 26.77
CA GLU A 113 -1.22 1.80 25.76
C GLU A 113 -2.16 1.24 24.69
N SER A 114 -3.44 1.00 25.03
CA SER A 114 -4.46 0.56 24.08
C SER A 114 -4.80 1.58 22.99
N GLU A 115 -4.39 2.85 23.15
CA GLU A 115 -4.57 3.94 22.18
C GLU A 115 -3.28 4.22 21.39
N VAL A 116 -2.22 3.41 21.61
CA VAL A 116 -0.94 3.49 20.89
C VAL A 116 -0.90 2.49 19.76
N PHE A 117 -0.45 2.92 18.58
CA PHE A 117 -0.20 2.08 17.43
C PHE A 117 1.27 2.20 17.02
N LEU A 118 1.84 1.08 16.56
CA LEU A 118 3.25 0.99 16.21
C LEU A 118 3.42 0.35 14.84
N ALA A 119 4.41 0.78 14.08
CA ALA A 119 4.82 0.11 12.87
C ALA A 119 6.33 0.19 12.70
N SER A 120 6.91 -0.87 12.13
CA SER A 120 8.35 -0.96 11.88
C SER A 120 8.60 -1.52 10.49
N THR A 121 9.62 -1.00 9.79
CA THR A 121 9.99 -1.47 8.46
C THR A 121 11.51 -1.40 8.27
N GLY A 122 12.08 -2.32 7.49
CA GLY A 122 13.51 -2.40 7.20
C GLY A 122 14.05 -3.81 7.40
N VAL A 123 15.25 -3.94 7.97
CA VAL A 123 15.93 -5.23 8.12
C VAL A 123 15.18 -6.16 9.08
N ILE A 124 15.07 -7.42 8.68
CA ILE A 124 14.50 -8.53 9.45
C ILE A 124 15.63 -9.25 10.19
N GLY A 125 15.35 -9.74 11.43
CA GLY A 125 16.27 -10.56 12.22
C GLY A 125 17.16 -9.78 13.17
N GLU A 126 17.16 -8.44 13.11
CA GLU A 126 17.94 -7.57 14.00
C GLU A 126 17.05 -7.00 15.11
N PRO A 127 17.41 -7.15 16.41
CA PRO A 127 16.67 -6.54 17.51
C PRO A 127 16.63 -5.02 17.38
N LEU A 128 15.44 -4.43 17.59
CA LEU A 128 15.27 -2.97 17.61
C LEU A 128 15.77 -2.40 18.95
N ASP A 129 16.76 -1.52 18.88
CA ASP A 129 17.28 -0.80 20.05
C ASP A 129 16.43 0.46 20.33
N THR A 130 15.55 0.37 21.31
CA THR A 130 14.65 1.47 21.70
C THR A 130 15.37 2.64 22.34
N ASN A 131 16.56 2.46 22.90
CA ASN A 131 17.35 3.56 23.51
C ASN A 131 17.71 4.65 22.49
N LYS A 132 17.78 4.28 21.20
CA LYS A 132 18.09 5.23 20.14
C LYS A 132 17.01 6.30 19.95
N PHE A 133 15.75 6.03 20.31
CA PHE A 133 14.65 6.93 19.95
C PHE A 133 13.59 7.16 21.04
N SER A 134 13.49 6.33 22.07
CA SER A 134 12.46 6.46 23.11
C SER A 134 12.50 7.82 23.80
N HIS A 135 13.70 8.38 24.03
CA HIS A 135 13.90 9.69 24.61
C HIS A 135 13.43 10.85 23.72
N LEU A 136 13.27 10.63 22.40
CA LEU A 136 12.79 11.65 21.45
C LEU A 136 11.27 11.78 21.46
N LEU A 137 10.53 10.73 21.89
CA LEU A 137 9.08 10.66 21.73
C LEU A 137 8.34 11.81 22.44
N ALA A 138 8.77 12.21 23.62
CA ALA A 138 8.14 13.32 24.34
C ALA A 138 8.20 14.64 23.55
N GLY A 139 9.36 14.95 22.98
CA GLY A 139 9.55 16.11 22.11
C GLY A 139 8.71 16.02 20.84
N LEU A 140 8.72 14.87 20.16
CA LEU A 140 7.96 14.65 18.93
C LEU A 140 6.44 14.83 19.15
N VAL A 141 5.91 14.28 20.23
CA VAL A 141 4.49 14.42 20.56
C VAL A 141 4.13 15.87 20.88
N LYS A 142 5.00 16.58 21.59
CA LYS A 142 4.80 18.00 21.97
C LYS A 142 4.86 18.92 20.74
N ASP A 143 5.87 18.76 19.89
CA ASP A 143 6.24 19.72 18.84
C ASP A 143 5.63 19.38 17.46
N GLY A 144 4.75 18.37 17.40
CA GLY A 144 4.08 17.95 16.19
C GLY A 144 3.32 19.07 15.48
N LYS A 145 3.42 19.13 14.14
CA LYS A 145 2.78 20.12 13.25
C LYS A 145 1.74 19.48 12.34
N PRO A 146 0.73 20.22 11.88
CA PRO A 146 -0.38 19.64 11.13
C PRO A 146 -0.10 19.42 9.64
N ASP A 147 0.98 19.99 9.08
CA ASP A 147 1.27 20.11 7.65
C ASP A 147 2.45 19.25 7.15
N LEU A 148 3.04 18.41 8.01
CA LEU A 148 4.24 17.61 7.70
C LEU A 148 3.93 16.26 7.00
N TRP A 149 2.89 16.18 6.18
CA TRP A 149 2.49 14.93 5.50
C TRP A 149 3.57 14.36 4.58
N THR A 150 4.25 15.22 3.81
CA THR A 150 5.33 14.78 2.92
C THR A 150 6.55 14.31 3.70
N ASP A 151 6.86 14.97 4.82
CA ASP A 151 7.99 14.57 5.68
C ASP A 151 7.68 13.25 6.41
N ALA A 152 6.41 13.04 6.82
CA ALA A 152 5.93 11.75 7.31
C ALA A 152 6.15 10.64 6.28
N ALA A 153 5.79 10.88 5.01
CA ALA A 153 6.00 9.92 3.95
C ALA A 153 7.49 9.60 3.71
N LYS A 154 8.38 10.60 3.83
CA LYS A 154 9.84 10.41 3.73
C LYS A 154 10.40 9.59 4.90
N ALA A 155 9.93 9.84 6.12
CA ALA A 155 10.42 9.18 7.33
C ALA A 155 10.18 7.67 7.35
N ILE A 156 9.18 7.17 6.63
CA ILE A 156 8.83 5.76 6.57
C ILE A 156 9.43 5.00 5.37
N MET A 157 10.13 5.68 4.47
CA MET A 157 10.77 5.07 3.28
C MET A 157 11.87 4.09 3.69
N THR A 158 12.15 3.12 2.84
CA THR A 158 13.30 2.20 2.93
C THR A 158 14.06 2.16 1.60
N THR A 159 13.70 1.29 0.68
CA THR A 159 14.20 1.25 -0.70
C THR A 159 13.41 2.14 -1.66
N ASP A 160 12.40 2.80 -1.14
CA ASP A 160 11.58 3.77 -1.89
C ASP A 160 12.43 4.88 -2.49
N THR A 161 12.15 5.27 -3.73
CA THR A 161 12.89 6.33 -4.41
C THR A 161 12.21 7.71 -4.29
N TYR A 162 10.93 7.73 -3.88
CA TYR A 162 10.15 8.95 -3.66
C TYR A 162 9.06 8.77 -2.61
N PRO A 163 8.66 9.85 -1.89
CA PRO A 163 7.59 9.80 -0.91
C PRO A 163 6.22 9.63 -1.59
N LYS A 164 5.37 8.77 -1.02
CA LYS A 164 4.05 8.45 -1.57
C LYS A 164 2.97 9.12 -0.74
N VAL A 165 2.24 10.05 -1.37
CA VAL A 165 1.18 10.83 -0.74
C VAL A 165 -0.06 10.89 -1.63
N ALA A 166 -1.24 10.96 -1.02
CA ALA A 166 -2.49 11.14 -1.73
C ALA A 166 -3.49 11.90 -0.86
N THR A 167 -4.34 12.72 -1.48
CA THR A 167 -5.38 13.45 -0.79
C THR A 167 -6.67 13.50 -1.61
N GLN A 168 -7.80 13.57 -0.94
CA GLN A 168 -9.12 13.88 -1.52
C GLN A 168 -9.91 14.71 -0.52
N THR A 169 -10.65 15.69 -1.03
CA THR A 169 -11.69 16.38 -0.29
C THR A 169 -13.05 15.99 -0.86
N VAL A 170 -14.02 15.78 0.00
CA VAL A 170 -15.35 15.33 -0.40
C VAL A 170 -16.42 15.87 0.54
N ARG A 171 -17.58 16.17 0.00
CA ARG A 171 -18.76 16.61 0.78
C ARG A 171 -19.35 15.45 1.57
N LEU A 172 -19.54 15.65 2.89
CA LEU A 172 -20.23 14.73 3.80
C LEU A 172 -21.24 15.52 4.65
N GLY A 173 -22.52 15.43 4.32
CA GLY A 173 -23.54 16.33 4.88
C GLY A 173 -23.24 17.78 4.45
N ASP A 174 -23.21 18.69 5.42
CA ASP A 174 -23.00 20.12 5.17
C ASP A 174 -21.53 20.55 5.27
N ALA A 175 -20.61 19.62 5.45
CA ALA A 175 -19.19 19.91 5.53
C ALA A 175 -18.36 19.24 4.43
N ASP A 176 -17.27 19.89 4.03
CA ASP A 176 -16.21 19.24 3.30
C ASP A 176 -15.29 18.53 4.29
N VAL A 177 -15.02 17.25 4.03
CA VAL A 177 -14.11 16.43 4.81
C VAL A 177 -12.90 16.06 3.96
N THR A 178 -11.74 16.01 4.60
CA THR A 178 -10.47 15.70 3.95
C THR A 178 -10.03 14.28 4.29
N ILE A 179 -9.46 13.59 3.31
CA ILE A 179 -8.80 12.29 3.47
C ILE A 179 -7.38 12.45 2.96
N ASN A 180 -6.40 12.34 3.84
CA ASN A 180 -4.98 12.29 3.50
C ASN A 180 -4.44 10.89 3.74
N GLY A 181 -3.50 10.48 2.92
CA GLY A 181 -2.80 9.23 3.11
C GLY A 181 -1.35 9.30 2.68
N ILE A 182 -0.52 8.54 3.38
CA ILE A 182 0.88 8.27 3.04
C ILE A 182 1.09 6.77 2.90
N ALA A 183 2.07 6.39 2.11
CA ALA A 183 2.49 5.00 1.98
C ALA A 183 4.00 4.87 1.71
N LYS A 184 4.54 3.69 1.98
CA LYS A 184 5.87 3.25 1.56
C LYS A 184 5.82 1.83 1.02
N GLY A 185 6.77 1.51 0.17
CA GLY A 185 7.00 0.19 -0.40
C GLY A 185 7.53 0.29 -1.82
N ALA A 186 8.50 -0.58 -2.15
CA ALA A 186 9.14 -0.69 -3.46
C ALA A 186 9.51 -2.14 -3.80
N GLY A 187 9.83 -2.98 -2.82
CA GLY A 187 10.07 -4.42 -2.92
C GLY A 187 9.36 -5.19 -1.82
N MET A 188 9.33 -6.52 -1.93
CA MET A 188 8.57 -7.45 -1.07
C MET A 188 7.08 -7.09 -1.09
N ILE A 189 6.49 -6.87 -2.27
CA ILE A 189 5.09 -6.46 -2.48
C ILE A 189 4.29 -7.58 -3.14
N ALA A 190 3.36 -8.19 -2.39
CA ALA A 190 2.41 -9.17 -2.91
C ALA A 190 1.00 -8.95 -2.33
N PRO A 191 -0.09 -9.40 -2.98
CA PRO A 191 -1.44 -9.35 -2.42
C PRO A 191 -1.54 -10.13 -1.11
N ASP A 192 -2.49 -9.80 -0.28
CA ASP A 192 -2.81 -10.27 1.07
C ASP A 192 -2.29 -9.39 2.20
N MET A 193 -2.35 -8.06 1.97
CA MET A 193 -1.73 -7.06 2.81
C MET A 193 -0.21 -7.28 2.87
N ALA A 194 0.43 -7.00 1.73
CA ALA A 194 1.85 -7.27 1.54
C ALA A 194 2.66 -5.98 1.50
N THR A 195 3.76 -6.01 2.15
CA THR A 195 4.91 -5.12 2.35
C THR A 195 4.68 -3.67 2.06
N MET A 196 3.77 -3.08 2.78
CA MET A 196 3.64 -1.65 2.81
C MET A 196 3.29 -1.16 4.20
N LEU A 197 3.75 0.01 4.52
CA LEU A 197 3.13 0.80 5.56
C LEU A 197 2.28 1.86 4.87
N SER A 198 1.04 2.01 5.30
CA SER A 198 0.19 3.11 4.86
C SER A 198 -0.65 3.64 6.01
N PHE A 199 -0.66 4.95 6.15
CA PHE A 199 -1.40 5.63 7.20
C PHE A 199 -2.31 6.67 6.58
N ILE A 200 -3.60 6.56 6.87
CA ILE A 200 -4.64 7.41 6.32
C ILE A 200 -5.33 8.11 7.48
N ALA A 201 -5.64 9.39 7.32
CA ALA A 201 -6.44 10.12 8.27
C ALA A 201 -7.53 10.92 7.57
N THR A 202 -8.61 11.20 8.32
CA THR A 202 -9.71 12.06 7.94
C THR A 202 -10.25 12.81 9.14
N ASP A 203 -10.82 13.98 8.92
CA ASP A 203 -11.57 14.73 9.92
C ASP A 203 -13.05 14.32 9.98
N ALA A 204 -13.51 13.40 9.14
CA ALA A 204 -14.88 12.91 9.11
C ALA A 204 -15.27 12.20 10.43
N PRO A 205 -16.49 12.44 10.98
CA PRO A 205 -16.96 11.81 12.20
C PRO A 205 -17.54 10.40 11.91
N ILE A 206 -16.65 9.45 11.69
CA ILE A 206 -16.98 8.06 11.32
C ILE A 206 -16.53 7.12 12.44
N ALA A 207 -17.45 6.26 12.91
CA ALA A 207 -17.17 5.29 13.96
C ALA A 207 -16.22 4.17 13.49
N ALA A 208 -15.41 3.62 14.39
CA ALA A 208 -14.39 2.61 14.11
C ALA A 208 -14.92 1.37 13.33
N PRO A 209 -16.10 0.79 13.64
CA PRO A 209 -16.64 -0.33 12.85
C PRO A 209 -16.94 0.04 11.39
N VAL A 210 -17.38 1.27 11.14
CA VAL A 210 -17.64 1.78 9.78
C VAL A 210 -16.34 2.02 9.04
N LEU A 211 -15.33 2.61 9.71
CA LEU A 211 -13.97 2.75 9.15
C LEU A 211 -13.40 1.39 8.76
N GLN A 212 -13.60 0.37 9.61
CA GLN A 212 -13.10 -0.98 9.35
C GLN A 212 -13.75 -1.61 8.10
N ASP A 213 -15.07 -1.46 7.93
CA ASP A 213 -15.78 -1.93 6.72
C ASP A 213 -15.26 -1.21 5.46
N LEU A 214 -15.16 0.12 5.52
CA LEU A 214 -14.65 0.95 4.41
C LEU A 214 -13.22 0.56 4.02
N LEU A 215 -12.33 0.42 5.02
CA LEU A 215 -10.94 0.08 4.83
C LEU A 215 -10.78 -1.32 4.23
N SER A 216 -11.45 -2.33 4.79
CA SER A 216 -11.37 -3.72 4.34
C SER A 216 -11.84 -3.87 2.89
N ARG A 217 -12.96 -3.26 2.53
CA ARG A 217 -13.50 -3.28 1.15
C ARG A 217 -12.62 -2.49 0.18
N GLY A 218 -12.08 -1.35 0.62
CA GLY A 218 -11.19 -0.51 -0.18
C GLY A 218 -9.88 -1.22 -0.50
N THR A 219 -9.25 -1.81 0.52
CA THR A 219 -7.97 -2.53 0.41
C THR A 219 -8.07 -3.74 -0.53
N ALA A 220 -9.16 -4.48 -0.49
CA ALA A 220 -9.37 -5.65 -1.35
C ALA A 220 -9.26 -5.34 -2.86
N LYS A 221 -9.57 -4.11 -3.26
CA LYS A 221 -9.58 -3.63 -4.66
C LYS A 221 -8.37 -2.75 -5.01
N THR A 222 -7.50 -2.46 -4.05
CA THR A 222 -6.36 -1.55 -4.21
C THR A 222 -5.06 -2.23 -3.78
N PHE A 223 -4.65 -2.11 -2.54
CA PHE A 223 -3.41 -2.70 -2.03
C PHE A 223 -3.36 -4.24 -2.18
N ASN A 224 -4.49 -4.93 -2.00
CA ASN A 224 -4.55 -6.38 -2.27
C ASN A 224 -4.71 -6.73 -3.75
N ALA A 225 -4.59 -5.77 -4.65
CA ALA A 225 -4.63 -5.95 -6.09
C ALA A 225 -3.34 -5.45 -6.78
N VAL A 226 -2.27 -5.22 -6.00
CA VAL A 226 -0.96 -4.83 -6.53
C VAL A 226 0.11 -5.83 -6.12
N THR A 227 1.13 -5.99 -6.97
CA THR A 227 2.30 -6.84 -6.69
C THR A 227 3.53 -6.29 -7.39
N VAL A 228 4.72 -6.50 -6.80
CA VAL A 228 6.01 -6.22 -7.42
C VAL A 228 6.77 -7.53 -7.69
N ASP A 229 6.93 -8.37 -6.68
CA ASP A 229 7.80 -9.55 -6.69
C ASP A 229 7.13 -10.82 -6.14
N SER A 230 5.85 -10.76 -5.81
CA SER A 230 5.07 -11.85 -5.20
C SER A 230 5.45 -12.25 -3.77
N ASP A 231 6.31 -11.50 -3.09
CA ASP A 231 6.75 -11.81 -1.73
C ASP A 231 5.92 -11.07 -0.68
N THR A 232 5.33 -11.82 0.26
CA THR A 232 4.52 -11.27 1.35
C THR A 232 5.40 -10.87 2.54
N SER A 233 5.21 -9.66 3.05
CA SER A 233 5.98 -9.15 4.20
C SER A 233 5.48 -9.63 5.55
N THR A 234 6.38 -9.47 6.52
CA THR A 234 6.10 -9.65 7.96
C THR A 234 5.46 -8.44 8.63
N SER A 235 5.50 -7.25 7.99
CA SER A 235 5.29 -5.97 8.70
C SER A 235 4.14 -5.12 8.17
N ASP A 236 3.39 -5.60 7.16
CA ASP A 236 2.33 -4.81 6.53
C ASP A 236 1.34 -4.29 7.53
N THR A 237 1.14 -2.98 7.48
CA THR A 237 0.25 -2.26 8.37
C THR A 237 -0.41 -1.13 7.60
N LEU A 238 -1.72 -1.18 7.47
CA LEU A 238 -2.53 -0.07 6.98
C LEU A 238 -3.49 0.34 8.08
N LEU A 239 -3.33 1.58 8.60
CA LEU A 239 -4.19 2.15 9.63
C LEU A 239 -4.96 3.34 9.07
N PHE A 240 -6.20 3.47 9.48
CA PHE A 240 -7.09 4.57 9.10
C PHE A 240 -7.66 5.24 10.33
N PHE A 241 -7.40 6.53 10.50
CA PHE A 241 -7.77 7.35 11.64
C PHE A 241 -8.85 8.36 11.27
N ALA A 242 -9.87 8.53 12.11
CA ALA A 242 -10.91 9.54 11.93
C ALA A 242 -11.03 10.40 13.19
N THR A 243 -10.66 11.68 13.09
CA THR A 243 -10.65 12.60 14.23
C THR A 243 -12.04 13.11 14.59
N GLY A 244 -12.99 13.05 13.66
CA GLY A 244 -14.37 13.50 13.86
C GLY A 244 -14.53 15.02 13.91
N LYS A 245 -13.47 15.81 13.73
CA LYS A 245 -13.50 17.26 13.89
C LYS A 245 -14.44 17.99 12.93
N ALA A 246 -14.70 17.41 11.76
CA ALA A 246 -15.65 17.99 10.81
C ALA A 246 -17.10 18.01 11.32
N ALA A 247 -17.42 17.32 12.41
CA ALA A 247 -18.75 17.41 13.06
C ALA A 247 -19.08 18.87 13.46
N ALA A 248 -18.10 19.63 13.94
CA ALA A 248 -18.28 21.05 14.27
C ALA A 248 -18.64 21.93 13.05
N ARG A 249 -18.38 21.44 11.83
CA ARG A 249 -18.70 22.10 10.57
C ARG A 249 -19.95 21.54 9.87
N GLY A 250 -20.70 20.68 10.55
CA GLY A 250 -21.95 20.09 10.01
C GLY A 250 -21.78 18.74 9.33
N ALA A 251 -20.62 18.08 9.43
CA ALA A 251 -20.51 16.69 8.98
C ALA A 251 -21.31 15.77 9.92
N PRO A 252 -22.18 14.89 9.39
CA PRO A 252 -22.97 14.00 10.23
C PRO A 252 -22.12 12.87 10.82
N ALA A 253 -22.36 12.51 12.07
CA ALA A 253 -21.80 11.31 12.66
C ALA A 253 -22.34 10.05 11.95
N ILE A 254 -21.44 9.16 11.55
CA ILE A 254 -21.78 7.93 10.83
C ILE A 254 -21.40 6.71 11.68
N SER A 255 -22.39 5.91 12.03
CA SER A 255 -22.24 4.67 12.82
C SER A 255 -22.75 3.41 12.11
N ASP A 256 -23.42 3.55 10.95
CA ASP A 256 -23.88 2.44 10.13
C ASP A 256 -23.09 2.36 8.82
N PRO A 257 -22.44 1.22 8.49
CA PRO A 257 -21.73 1.04 7.23
C PRO A 257 -22.64 1.07 5.98
N LYS A 258 -23.95 0.98 6.16
CA LYS A 258 -24.96 1.07 5.09
C LYS A 258 -25.50 2.50 4.89
N ASP A 259 -25.04 3.47 5.68
CA ASP A 259 -25.47 4.85 5.55
C ASP A 259 -25.28 5.37 4.12
N ALA A 260 -26.36 5.84 3.51
CA ALA A 260 -26.36 6.29 2.11
C ALA A 260 -25.40 7.49 1.87
N ARG A 261 -25.16 8.30 2.91
CA ARG A 261 -24.24 9.47 2.86
C ARG A 261 -22.78 9.06 2.64
N LEU A 262 -22.40 7.81 2.94
CA LEU A 262 -21.05 7.29 2.71
C LEU A 262 -20.70 7.10 1.22
N GLY A 263 -21.63 7.20 0.29
CA GLY A 263 -21.38 6.91 -1.12
C GLY A 263 -20.25 7.73 -1.74
N ALA A 264 -20.24 9.04 -1.51
CA ALA A 264 -19.20 9.95 -1.99
C ALA A 264 -17.88 9.73 -1.24
N PHE A 265 -17.92 9.60 0.08
CA PHE A 265 -16.76 9.33 0.93
C PHE A 265 -16.06 8.03 0.53
N ARG A 266 -16.82 6.95 0.31
CA ARG A 266 -16.29 5.64 -0.14
C ARG A 266 -15.55 5.75 -1.47
N ARG A 267 -16.07 6.54 -2.42
CA ARG A 267 -15.38 6.80 -3.71
C ARG A 267 -14.10 7.60 -3.52
N ALA A 268 -14.12 8.62 -2.67
CA ALA A 268 -12.94 9.45 -2.37
C ALA A 268 -11.85 8.62 -1.67
N LEU A 269 -12.20 7.83 -0.65
CA LEU A 269 -11.27 6.89 0.01
C LEU A 269 -10.70 5.90 -1.00
N GLY A 270 -11.53 5.34 -1.89
CA GLY A 270 -11.07 4.44 -2.95
C GLY A 270 -10.06 5.07 -3.89
N LYS A 271 -10.19 6.37 -4.20
CA LYS A 271 -9.20 7.12 -5.00
C LYS A 271 -7.87 7.29 -4.25
N VAL A 272 -7.90 7.64 -2.96
CA VAL A 272 -6.69 7.76 -2.11
C VAL A 272 -5.98 6.41 -2.03
N LEU A 273 -6.68 5.33 -1.66
CA LEU A 273 -6.11 3.98 -1.57
C LEU A 273 -5.52 3.51 -2.91
N LYS A 274 -6.24 3.72 -4.02
CA LYS A 274 -5.76 3.34 -5.35
C LYS A 274 -4.53 4.16 -5.75
N SER A 275 -4.53 5.47 -5.52
CA SER A 275 -3.39 6.32 -5.82
C SER A 275 -2.13 5.87 -5.09
N LEU A 276 -2.23 5.60 -3.78
CA LEU A 276 -1.11 5.13 -2.97
C LEU A 276 -0.62 3.74 -3.42
N ALA A 277 -1.52 2.81 -3.69
CA ALA A 277 -1.17 1.47 -4.16
C ALA A 277 -0.45 1.50 -5.53
N LEU A 278 -0.89 2.37 -6.45
CA LEU A 278 -0.23 2.53 -7.74
C LEU A 278 1.13 3.24 -7.61
N GLN A 279 1.29 4.19 -6.68
CA GLN A 279 2.59 4.79 -6.39
C GLN A 279 3.60 3.76 -5.87
N VAL A 280 3.16 2.76 -5.07
CA VAL A 280 3.99 1.64 -4.64
C VAL A 280 4.46 0.81 -5.85
N VAL A 281 3.56 0.45 -6.76
CA VAL A 281 3.91 -0.31 -7.98
C VAL A 281 4.85 0.47 -8.89
N ARG A 282 4.62 1.78 -9.07
CA ARG A 282 5.44 2.67 -9.91
C ARG A 282 6.84 2.90 -9.34
N ASP A 283 7.00 2.68 -8.05
CA ASP A 283 8.31 2.73 -7.37
C ASP A 283 8.89 1.33 -7.13
N GLY A 284 8.34 0.30 -7.79
CA GLY A 284 8.89 -1.05 -7.71
C GLY A 284 10.38 -1.06 -8.01
N GLU A 285 11.16 -1.81 -7.22
CA GLU A 285 12.62 -1.85 -7.33
C GLU A 285 13.06 -2.13 -8.77
N GLY A 286 13.71 -1.16 -9.42
CA GLY A 286 14.15 -1.24 -10.82
C GLY A 286 13.04 -1.09 -11.87
N ALA A 287 11.81 -0.75 -11.48
CA ALA A 287 10.68 -0.62 -12.40
C ALA A 287 10.84 0.54 -13.39
N ARG A 288 10.45 0.29 -14.63
CA ARG A 288 10.41 1.27 -15.72
C ARG A 288 9.02 1.39 -16.34
N LYS A 289 8.18 0.37 -16.17
CA LYS A 289 6.83 0.31 -16.74
C LYS A 289 5.84 -0.17 -15.68
N GLN A 290 4.67 0.48 -15.61
CA GLN A 290 3.53 -0.02 -14.88
C GLN A 290 2.72 -0.96 -15.77
N VAL A 291 2.25 -2.07 -15.21
CA VAL A 291 1.43 -3.04 -15.92
C VAL A 291 0.07 -3.21 -15.24
N GLU A 292 -0.99 -2.95 -15.96
CA GLU A 292 -2.36 -3.28 -15.55
C GLU A 292 -2.77 -4.61 -16.21
N VAL A 293 -3.12 -5.61 -15.41
CA VAL A 293 -3.60 -6.91 -15.89
C VAL A 293 -5.07 -7.06 -15.59
N THR A 294 -5.90 -7.11 -16.59
CA THR A 294 -7.35 -7.35 -16.48
C THR A 294 -7.72 -8.71 -17.05
N VAL A 295 -8.34 -9.54 -16.22
CA VAL A 295 -8.94 -10.82 -16.64
C VAL A 295 -10.44 -10.68 -16.65
N THR A 296 -11.07 -11.12 -17.76
CA THR A 296 -12.52 -11.19 -17.96
C THR A 296 -12.94 -12.61 -18.33
N GLY A 297 -14.24 -12.89 -18.36
CA GLY A 297 -14.74 -14.19 -18.82
C GLY A 297 -14.38 -15.39 -17.93
N ALA A 298 -13.84 -15.20 -16.73
CA ALA A 298 -13.51 -16.28 -15.82
C ALA A 298 -14.76 -16.82 -15.08
N LYS A 299 -14.65 -18.00 -14.46
CA LYS A 299 -15.73 -18.66 -13.71
C LYS A 299 -16.30 -17.75 -12.60
N SER A 300 -15.48 -16.95 -11.93
CA SER A 300 -15.86 -16.04 -10.88
C SER A 300 -14.86 -14.87 -10.76
N ALA A 301 -15.19 -13.80 -10.03
CA ALA A 301 -14.27 -12.72 -9.74
C ALA A 301 -13.02 -13.21 -8.97
N ARG A 302 -13.16 -14.20 -8.08
CA ARG A 302 -12.03 -14.83 -7.36
C ARG A 302 -11.10 -15.57 -8.34
N SER A 303 -11.67 -16.36 -9.26
CA SER A 303 -10.91 -17.04 -10.30
C SER A 303 -10.19 -16.04 -11.21
N ALA A 304 -10.91 -15.00 -11.68
CA ALA A 304 -10.31 -13.93 -12.47
C ALA A 304 -9.12 -13.27 -11.75
N LYS A 305 -9.23 -13.01 -10.44
CA LYS A 305 -8.15 -12.41 -9.66
C LYS A 305 -6.93 -13.33 -9.55
N ARG A 306 -7.12 -14.63 -9.35
CA ARG A 306 -6.02 -15.62 -9.30
C ARG A 306 -5.29 -15.71 -10.63
N ILE A 307 -6.03 -15.74 -11.73
CA ILE A 307 -5.43 -15.75 -13.08
C ILE A 307 -4.67 -14.43 -13.32
N ALA A 308 -5.27 -13.29 -12.99
CA ALA A 308 -4.63 -12.00 -13.16
C ALA A 308 -3.31 -11.89 -12.35
N LEU A 309 -3.29 -12.40 -11.11
CA LEU A 309 -2.08 -12.48 -10.29
C LEU A 309 -1.05 -13.46 -10.84
N SER A 310 -1.47 -14.59 -11.42
CA SER A 310 -0.56 -15.52 -12.10
C SER A 310 0.16 -14.85 -13.28
N ILE A 311 -0.54 -13.99 -14.03
CA ILE A 311 0.06 -13.21 -15.13
C ILE A 311 0.99 -12.13 -14.53
N ALA A 312 0.50 -11.34 -13.57
CA ALA A 312 1.23 -10.22 -12.96
C ALA A 312 2.52 -10.65 -12.23
N ASN A 313 2.53 -11.84 -11.63
CA ASN A 313 3.67 -12.41 -10.90
C ASN A 313 4.60 -13.27 -11.77
N SER A 314 4.30 -13.43 -13.06
CA SER A 314 5.15 -14.23 -13.93
C SER A 314 6.44 -13.51 -14.31
N PRO A 315 7.62 -13.99 -13.87
CA PRO A 315 8.89 -13.38 -14.28
C PRO A 315 9.05 -13.31 -15.80
N LEU A 316 8.57 -14.33 -16.53
CA LEU A 316 8.62 -14.35 -17.99
C LEU A 316 7.74 -13.27 -18.64
N VAL A 317 6.54 -13.00 -18.09
CA VAL A 317 5.69 -11.91 -18.57
C VAL A 317 6.32 -10.57 -18.24
N LYS A 318 6.81 -10.38 -17.00
CA LYS A 318 7.39 -9.12 -16.54
C LYS A 318 8.68 -8.76 -17.27
N THR A 319 9.54 -9.75 -17.57
CA THR A 319 10.76 -9.54 -18.37
C THR A 319 10.47 -9.27 -19.84
N ALA A 320 9.39 -9.85 -20.42
CA ALA A 320 8.95 -9.50 -21.77
C ALA A 320 8.52 -8.03 -21.83
N VAL A 321 7.74 -7.55 -20.82
CA VAL A 321 7.35 -6.13 -20.75
C VAL A 321 8.58 -5.23 -20.62
N ALA A 322 9.57 -5.59 -19.79
CA ALA A 322 10.83 -4.86 -19.66
C ALA A 322 11.61 -4.77 -20.99
N GLY A 323 11.57 -5.85 -21.79
CA GLY A 323 12.17 -5.92 -23.12
C GLY A 323 11.30 -5.39 -24.25
N GLU A 324 10.14 -4.77 -23.93
CA GLU A 324 9.18 -4.22 -24.91
C GLU A 324 8.64 -5.28 -25.89
N ASP A 325 8.64 -6.57 -25.48
CA ASP A 325 8.12 -7.72 -26.22
C ASP A 325 6.68 -8.02 -25.79
N ALA A 326 5.72 -7.90 -26.70
CA ALA A 326 4.32 -8.24 -26.48
C ALA A 326 4.09 -9.76 -26.57
N ASN A 327 4.76 -10.51 -25.73
CA ASN A 327 4.78 -11.96 -25.76
C ASN A 327 3.51 -12.58 -25.18
N TRP A 328 2.45 -12.70 -26.00
CA TRP A 328 1.19 -13.31 -25.55
C TRP A 328 1.33 -14.81 -25.22
N GLY A 329 2.30 -15.52 -25.80
CA GLY A 329 2.60 -16.91 -25.43
C GLY A 329 2.95 -17.06 -23.96
N ARG A 330 3.68 -16.10 -23.37
CA ARG A 330 3.96 -16.07 -21.93
C ARG A 330 2.71 -15.75 -21.11
N VAL A 331 1.76 -14.99 -21.65
CA VAL A 331 0.45 -14.77 -21.01
C VAL A 331 -0.38 -16.05 -21.03
N VAL A 332 -0.42 -16.79 -22.15
CA VAL A 332 -1.08 -18.10 -22.24
C VAL A 332 -0.52 -19.07 -21.19
N MET A 333 0.81 -19.17 -21.10
CA MET A 333 1.48 -20.02 -20.10
C MET A 333 1.07 -19.60 -18.67
N ALA A 334 1.01 -18.30 -18.38
CA ALA A 334 0.65 -17.79 -17.05
C ALA A 334 -0.83 -18.03 -16.71
N VAL A 335 -1.73 -17.99 -17.69
CA VAL A 335 -3.14 -18.41 -17.54
C VAL A 335 -3.21 -19.91 -17.23
N GLY A 336 -2.51 -20.73 -17.99
CA GLY A 336 -2.55 -22.19 -17.83
C GLY A 336 -2.04 -22.69 -16.50
N LYS A 337 -1.03 -22.03 -15.91
CA LYS A 337 -0.47 -22.40 -14.60
C LYS A 337 -1.22 -21.85 -13.39
N ALA A 338 -2.29 -21.04 -13.60
CA ALA A 338 -2.98 -20.35 -12.51
C ALA A 338 -3.77 -21.28 -11.58
N GLY A 339 -3.96 -22.55 -11.93
CA GLY A 339 -4.76 -23.51 -11.17
C GLY A 339 -6.25 -23.21 -11.17
N GLU A 340 -6.73 -22.42 -12.12
CA GLU A 340 -8.12 -22.02 -12.27
C GLU A 340 -8.68 -22.56 -13.60
N PRO A 341 -9.99 -22.78 -13.72
CA PRO A 341 -10.59 -23.22 -14.98
C PRO A 341 -10.28 -22.24 -16.11
N ALA A 342 -9.78 -22.76 -17.22
CA ALA A 342 -9.52 -22.04 -18.46
C ALA A 342 -9.75 -22.99 -19.64
N ASP A 343 -10.17 -22.42 -20.76
CA ASP A 343 -10.32 -23.14 -22.05
C ASP A 343 -9.41 -22.45 -23.07
N ARG A 344 -8.40 -23.20 -23.55
CA ARG A 344 -7.41 -22.67 -24.49
C ARG A 344 -8.06 -22.19 -25.79
N ASP A 345 -9.12 -22.87 -26.25
CA ASP A 345 -9.76 -22.60 -27.53
C ASP A 345 -10.73 -21.39 -27.46
N ARG A 346 -10.94 -20.82 -26.27
CA ARG A 346 -11.73 -19.59 -25.98
C ARG A 346 -10.91 -18.41 -25.53
N LEU A 347 -9.62 -18.62 -25.23
CA LEU A 347 -8.75 -17.58 -24.70
C LEU A 347 -8.46 -16.51 -25.73
N SER A 348 -8.69 -15.25 -25.35
CA SER A 348 -8.33 -14.09 -26.16
C SER A 348 -7.46 -13.11 -25.37
N ILE A 349 -6.46 -12.48 -26.03
CA ILE A 349 -5.45 -11.65 -25.36
C ILE A 349 -5.25 -10.34 -26.11
N TRP A 350 -5.14 -9.24 -25.33
CA TRP A 350 -4.86 -7.90 -25.84
C TRP A 350 -3.71 -7.24 -25.07
N PHE A 351 -2.91 -6.46 -25.79
CA PHE A 351 -2.00 -5.48 -25.22
C PHE A 351 -2.47 -4.08 -25.65
N GLY A 352 -2.96 -3.29 -24.70
CA GLY A 352 -3.71 -2.07 -24.99
C GLY A 352 -4.99 -2.38 -25.75
N ASP A 353 -5.13 -1.76 -26.89
CA ASP A 353 -6.27 -1.97 -27.81
C ASP A 353 -5.95 -2.99 -28.92
N ASN A 354 -4.69 -3.45 -29.01
CA ASN A 354 -4.27 -4.45 -29.99
C ASN A 354 -4.67 -5.85 -29.52
N ARG A 355 -5.48 -6.57 -30.28
CA ARG A 355 -5.78 -7.96 -30.03
C ARG A 355 -4.72 -8.84 -30.71
N LEU A 356 -4.02 -9.65 -29.90
CA LEU A 356 -2.92 -10.50 -30.37
C LEU A 356 -3.36 -11.94 -30.59
N ALA A 357 -4.29 -12.40 -29.74
CA ALA A 357 -4.88 -13.72 -29.87
C ALA A 357 -6.41 -13.65 -29.71
N HIS A 358 -7.11 -14.47 -30.45
CA HIS A 358 -8.57 -14.58 -30.49
C HIS A 358 -8.98 -16.03 -30.53
N GLU A 359 -9.81 -16.44 -29.57
CA GLU A 359 -10.37 -17.83 -29.52
C GLU A 359 -9.31 -18.91 -29.73
N GLY A 360 -8.21 -18.82 -28.97
CA GLY A 360 -7.15 -19.82 -28.96
C GLY A 360 -6.11 -19.70 -30.07
N GLU A 361 -6.26 -18.80 -31.02
CA GLU A 361 -5.38 -18.65 -32.17
C GLU A 361 -4.79 -17.23 -32.27
N ARG A 362 -3.73 -17.06 -33.07
CA ARG A 362 -3.23 -15.72 -33.42
C ARG A 362 -4.34 -14.95 -34.15
N ASP A 363 -4.56 -13.69 -33.69
CA ASP A 363 -5.52 -12.83 -34.35
C ASP A 363 -5.10 -12.54 -35.81
N PRO A 364 -6.00 -12.74 -36.81
CA PRO A 364 -5.70 -12.42 -38.20
C PRO A 364 -5.34 -10.95 -38.44
N ALA A 365 -5.88 -10.02 -37.60
CA ALA A 365 -5.61 -8.61 -37.67
C ALA A 365 -4.40 -8.16 -36.81
N TYR A 366 -3.63 -9.09 -36.25
CA TYR A 366 -2.45 -8.78 -35.45
C TYR A 366 -1.39 -8.01 -36.28
N SER A 367 -1.00 -6.85 -35.78
CA SER A 367 0.12 -6.05 -36.28
C SER A 367 1.26 -6.03 -35.27
N GLU A 368 2.41 -6.58 -35.65
CA GLU A 368 3.60 -6.54 -34.83
C GLU A 368 4.13 -5.10 -34.66
N GLU A 369 4.11 -4.29 -35.72
CA GLU A 369 4.53 -2.89 -35.69
C GLU A 369 3.70 -2.07 -34.68
N ALA A 370 2.37 -2.13 -34.78
CA ALA A 370 1.46 -1.40 -33.87
C ALA A 370 1.64 -1.84 -32.42
N THR A 371 1.86 -3.16 -32.22
CA THR A 371 2.03 -3.70 -30.87
C THR A 371 3.39 -3.33 -30.28
N SER A 372 4.46 -3.39 -31.07
CA SER A 372 5.80 -2.94 -30.65
C SER A 372 5.82 -1.46 -30.34
N ALA A 373 5.13 -0.62 -31.12
CA ALA A 373 4.98 0.79 -30.81
C ALA A 373 4.22 1.03 -29.49
N TYR A 374 3.20 0.21 -29.20
CA TYR A 374 2.46 0.27 -27.94
C TYR A 374 3.34 -0.11 -26.74
N MET A 375 4.19 -1.14 -26.86
CA MET A 375 5.04 -1.64 -25.78
C MET A 375 6.11 -0.63 -25.31
N LYS A 376 6.39 0.42 -26.07
CA LYS A 376 7.32 1.50 -25.69
C LYS A 376 6.74 2.46 -24.64
N ARG A 377 5.45 2.37 -24.32
CA ARG A 377 4.80 3.22 -23.31
C ARG A 377 5.22 2.86 -21.90
N ASP A 378 5.10 3.80 -20.98
CA ASP A 378 5.33 3.60 -19.55
C ASP A 378 4.20 2.81 -18.87
N ASP A 379 2.97 2.95 -19.36
CA ASP A 379 1.78 2.28 -18.85
C ASP A 379 1.30 1.22 -19.85
N ILE A 380 1.43 -0.06 -19.49
CA ILE A 380 1.05 -1.21 -20.31
C ILE A 380 -0.23 -1.85 -19.74
N ARG A 381 -1.20 -2.08 -20.59
CA ARG A 381 -2.44 -2.82 -20.25
C ARG A 381 -2.42 -4.19 -20.94
N ILE A 382 -2.55 -5.25 -20.16
CA ILE A 382 -2.72 -6.63 -20.62
C ILE A 382 -4.14 -7.05 -20.25
N ARG A 383 -4.92 -7.52 -21.24
CA ARG A 383 -6.23 -8.11 -21.01
C ARG A 383 -6.24 -9.53 -21.50
N ALA A 384 -6.77 -10.44 -20.66
CA ALA A 384 -7.05 -11.84 -21.03
C ALA A 384 -8.53 -12.12 -20.79
N ASP A 385 -9.24 -12.56 -21.83
CA ASP A 385 -10.61 -13.07 -21.72
C ASP A 385 -10.59 -14.60 -21.76
N ILE A 386 -11.12 -15.22 -20.70
CA ILE A 386 -11.09 -16.69 -20.52
C ILE A 386 -12.28 -17.36 -21.24
N GLY A 387 -13.33 -16.61 -21.56
CA GLY A 387 -14.46 -17.09 -22.37
C GLY A 387 -15.40 -18.12 -21.73
N ILE A 388 -15.27 -18.41 -20.41
CA ILE A 388 -16.05 -19.49 -19.74
C ILE A 388 -17.07 -18.98 -18.72
N GLY A 389 -17.12 -17.67 -18.43
CA GLY A 389 -18.00 -17.11 -17.44
C GLY A 389 -18.10 -15.59 -17.46
N ARG A 390 -18.46 -14.98 -16.32
CA ARG A 390 -18.62 -13.53 -16.19
C ARG A 390 -17.68 -12.91 -15.14
N GLY A 391 -16.76 -13.71 -14.59
CA GLY A 391 -15.81 -13.22 -13.57
C GLY A 391 -14.86 -12.20 -14.16
N LYS A 392 -14.62 -11.11 -13.40
CA LYS A 392 -13.69 -10.04 -13.79
C LYS A 392 -12.86 -9.61 -12.61
N ALA A 393 -11.57 -9.35 -12.85
CA ALA A 393 -10.67 -8.73 -11.90
C ALA A 393 -9.58 -7.94 -12.63
N THR A 394 -9.05 -6.91 -11.95
CA THR A 394 -7.89 -6.14 -12.40
C THR A 394 -6.87 -6.11 -11.29
N VAL A 395 -5.60 -6.33 -11.62
CA VAL A 395 -4.44 -6.18 -10.73
C VAL A 395 -3.37 -5.34 -11.41
N TRP A 396 -2.44 -4.81 -10.62
CA TRP A 396 -1.35 -3.97 -11.13
C TRP A 396 -0.01 -4.52 -10.67
N THR A 397 0.98 -4.43 -11.55
CA THR A 397 2.37 -4.78 -11.28
C THR A 397 3.29 -3.85 -12.07
N CYS A 398 4.59 -4.05 -11.97
CA CYS A 398 5.60 -3.42 -12.79
C CYS A 398 6.34 -4.46 -13.64
N ASP A 399 7.15 -4.02 -14.58
CA ASP A 399 8.10 -4.86 -15.30
C ASP A 399 9.18 -5.43 -14.35
N LEU A 400 9.99 -6.36 -14.83
CA LEU A 400 11.13 -6.94 -14.12
C LEU A 400 12.40 -6.70 -14.93
N THR A 401 13.24 -5.83 -14.43
CA THR A 401 14.51 -5.45 -15.03
C THR A 401 15.70 -6.07 -14.29
N LYS A 402 16.91 -5.99 -14.84
CA LYS A 402 18.14 -6.44 -14.17
C LYS A 402 18.46 -5.63 -12.91
N GLU A 403 17.94 -4.40 -12.82
CA GLU A 403 18.12 -3.53 -11.66
C GLU A 403 17.46 -4.12 -10.40
N TYR A 404 16.36 -4.89 -10.54
CA TYR A 404 15.77 -5.61 -9.40
C TYR A 404 16.77 -6.56 -8.74
N VAL A 405 17.52 -7.32 -9.56
CA VAL A 405 18.54 -8.25 -9.06
C VAL A 405 19.71 -7.48 -8.42
N ALA A 406 20.16 -6.40 -9.05
CA ALA A 406 21.25 -5.58 -8.52
C ALA A 406 20.90 -4.97 -7.16
N ILE A 407 19.69 -4.39 -7.02
CA ILE A 407 19.23 -3.78 -5.76
C ILE A 407 19.12 -4.82 -4.64
N ASN A 408 18.57 -5.99 -4.92
CA ASN A 408 18.34 -7.01 -3.90
C ASN A 408 19.56 -7.84 -3.57
N GLY A 409 20.51 -7.98 -4.52
CA GLY A 409 21.81 -8.61 -4.29
C GLY A 409 22.66 -7.88 -3.26
N ASP A 410 22.57 -6.55 -3.21
CA ASP A 410 23.36 -5.67 -2.34
C ASP A 410 22.59 -5.17 -1.10
N TYR A 411 21.38 -5.66 -0.83
CA TYR A 411 20.47 -5.11 0.20
C TYR A 411 21.04 -5.04 1.63
N ARG A 412 22.00 -5.89 1.97
CA ARG A 412 22.63 -5.94 3.32
C ARG A 412 23.96 -5.19 3.41
N SER A 413 24.52 -4.74 2.33
CA SER A 413 25.84 -4.07 2.27
C SER A 413 25.76 -2.59 2.63
#